data_326ee6f891216d781d1a9034e082a1e3
#
_entry.id   326ee6f891216d781d1a9034e082a1e3
#
_cell.length_a   1.000
_cell.length_b   1.000
_cell.length_c   1.000
_cell.angle_alpha   90.00
_cell.angle_beta   90.00
_cell.angle_gamma   90.00
#
_symmetry.space_group_name_H-M   'P 1'
#
loop_
_entity.id
_entity.type
_entity.pdbx_description
1 polymer ?
#
loop_
_entity_poly.entity_id
_entity_poly.type
_entity_poly.pdbx_seq_one_letter_code
_entity_poly.pdbx_strand_id
1 'polypeptide(L)'
;DTVRIMLAYDQEFEYDGKIMRAALNALQDSAPAKIIIEETDSNELKNSNSDWLIWLSADDTRYNGKSLRFKKDVASDLIIQEGKNQWLLTKRLHEGNAVEQHVSVQLMSMLFNEEIRQGLRIQDKRTISDELVWSTDARATITDIRQAGQAADKILILLIVLVFTAERII
;
A
#
# COMPACT_ATOMS: atom_id res chain seq x y z
N ASP A 1 2.08 20.77 0.64
CA ASP A 1 1.03 20.33 1.58
C ASP A 1 1.68 19.73 2.83
N THR A 2 0.97 19.78 3.95
CA THR A 2 1.44 19.27 5.25
C THR A 2 0.32 18.46 5.88
N VAL A 3 0.63 17.25 6.36
CA VAL A 3 -0.30 16.39 7.09
C VAL A 3 0.12 16.36 8.56
N ARG A 4 -0.77 16.78 9.46
CA ARG A 4 -0.55 16.77 10.91
C ARG A 4 -1.18 15.53 11.53
N ILE A 5 -0.38 14.74 12.19
CA ILE A 5 -0.79 13.49 12.84
C ILE A 5 -0.62 13.65 14.34
N MET A 6 -1.70 13.49 15.08
CA MET A 6 -1.66 13.35 16.53
C MET A 6 -1.54 11.86 16.87
N LEU A 7 -0.45 11.47 17.52
CA LEU A 7 -0.24 10.12 18.03
C LEU A 7 -0.50 10.13 19.54
N ALA A 8 -1.64 9.58 19.94
CA ALA A 8 -2.06 9.49 21.33
C ALA A 8 -2.00 8.04 21.82
N TYR A 9 -1.35 7.81 22.95
CA TYR A 9 -1.25 6.49 23.57
C TYR A 9 -1.19 6.61 25.09
N ASP A 10 -1.59 5.56 25.78
CA ASP A 10 -1.41 5.42 27.22
C ASP A 10 -0.14 4.61 27.54
N GLN A 11 0.18 4.51 28.82
CA GLN A 11 1.38 3.82 29.28
C GLN A 11 1.43 2.34 28.85
N GLU A 12 0.29 1.68 28.76
CA GLU A 12 0.22 0.28 28.30
C GLU A 12 0.63 0.13 26.84
N PHE A 13 0.37 1.15 26.01
CA PHE A 13 0.64 1.17 24.57
C PHE A 13 1.93 1.93 24.20
N GLU A 14 2.78 2.26 25.17
CA GLU A 14 4.03 3.00 24.91
C GLU A 14 4.93 2.32 23.86
N TYR A 15 5.01 0.99 23.91
CA TYR A 15 5.80 0.23 22.93
C TYR A 15 5.19 0.27 21.53
N ASP A 16 3.87 0.13 21.42
CA ASP A 16 3.14 0.28 20.14
C ASP A 16 3.32 1.70 19.59
N GLY A 17 3.28 2.71 20.46
CA GLY A 17 3.52 4.12 20.10
C GLY A 17 4.91 4.33 19.49
N LYS A 18 5.95 3.74 20.09
CA LYS A 18 7.33 3.80 19.55
C LYS A 18 7.44 3.17 18.16
N ILE A 19 6.82 2.01 17.96
CA ILE A 19 6.81 1.34 16.65
C ILE A 19 6.02 2.16 15.63
N MET A 20 4.84 2.66 16.01
CA MET A 20 4.02 3.51 15.15
C MET A 20 4.77 4.77 14.73
N ARG A 21 5.42 5.44 15.66
CA ARG A 21 6.27 6.60 15.39
C ARG A 21 7.40 6.27 14.43
N ALA A 22 8.09 5.15 14.63
CA ALA A 22 9.16 4.70 13.74
C ALA A 22 8.64 4.44 12.31
N ALA A 23 7.46 3.81 12.20
CA ALA A 23 6.80 3.57 10.92
C ALA A 23 6.40 4.88 10.22
N LEU A 24 5.88 5.86 10.95
CA LEU A 24 5.54 7.18 10.41
C LEU A 24 6.79 7.98 9.98
N ASN A 25 7.87 7.91 10.76
CA ASN A 25 9.13 8.55 10.41
C ASN A 25 9.73 7.95 9.12
N ALA A 26 9.62 6.64 8.94
CA ALA A 26 10.09 5.97 7.72
C ALA A 26 9.31 6.43 6.45
N LEU A 27 8.14 7.04 6.60
CA LEU A 27 7.37 7.57 5.48
C LEU A 27 7.83 8.97 5.05
N GLN A 28 8.51 9.73 5.90
CA GLN A 28 8.80 11.14 5.65
C GLN A 28 9.53 11.39 4.33
N ASP A 29 10.45 10.51 3.97
CA ASP A 29 11.25 10.65 2.73
C ASP A 29 10.47 10.24 1.46
N SER A 30 9.41 9.45 1.61
CA SER A 30 8.63 8.88 0.50
C SER A 30 7.24 9.49 0.37
N ALA A 31 6.79 10.27 1.36
CA ALA A 31 5.45 10.83 1.39
C ALA A 31 5.29 11.98 0.38
N PRO A 32 4.12 12.11 -0.26
CA PRO A 32 3.82 13.20 -1.18
C PRO A 32 3.66 14.57 -0.48
N ALA A 33 3.57 14.58 0.86
CA ALA A 33 3.44 15.78 1.69
C ALA A 33 4.30 15.65 2.96
N LYS A 34 4.65 16.80 3.54
CA LYS A 34 5.38 16.83 4.82
C LYS A 34 4.51 16.28 5.95
N ILE A 35 5.03 15.30 6.70
CA ILE A 35 4.35 14.73 7.88
C ILE A 35 4.87 15.45 9.13
N ILE A 36 3.96 15.94 9.98
CA ILE A 36 4.25 16.47 11.32
C ILE A 36 3.57 15.56 12.31
N ILE A 37 4.35 14.99 13.23
CA ILE A 37 3.86 14.05 14.26
C ILE A 37 3.93 14.78 15.60
N GLU A 38 2.78 14.87 16.27
CA GLU A 38 2.66 15.38 17.65
C GLU A 38 2.24 14.22 18.54
N GLU A 39 2.95 14.03 19.66
CA GLU A 39 2.66 12.96 20.61
C GLU A 39 1.98 13.53 21.85
N THR A 40 1.02 12.78 22.39
CA THR A 40 0.33 13.13 23.62
C THR A 40 -0.09 11.87 24.38
N ASP A 41 -0.30 12.01 25.68
CA ASP A 41 -0.97 10.98 26.46
C ASP A 41 -2.46 10.93 26.08
N SER A 42 -3.05 9.72 26.02
CA SER A 42 -4.46 9.52 25.70
C SER A 42 -5.39 10.28 26.65
N ASN A 43 -4.98 10.45 27.92
CA ASN A 43 -5.74 11.18 28.93
C ASN A 43 -5.68 12.71 28.76
N GLU A 44 -4.68 13.22 28.03
CA GLU A 44 -4.46 14.66 27.82
C GLU A 44 -4.94 15.15 26.46
N LEU A 45 -5.67 14.34 25.70
CA LEU A 45 -6.15 14.69 24.37
C LEU A 45 -7.02 15.95 24.45
N LYS A 46 -6.44 17.10 24.08
CA LYS A 46 -7.16 18.36 23.87
C LYS A 46 -7.59 18.45 22.41
N ASN A 47 -8.57 19.30 22.13
CA ASN A 47 -8.98 19.61 20.76
C ASN A 47 -7.76 20.08 19.94
N SER A 48 -7.14 19.16 19.22
CA SER A 48 -5.97 19.46 18.38
C SER A 48 -6.43 19.73 16.95
N ASN A 49 -5.72 20.66 16.30
CA ASN A 49 -5.90 20.94 14.88
C ASN A 49 -5.11 19.93 14.04
N SER A 50 -5.32 18.64 14.27
CA SER A 50 -4.68 17.54 13.55
C SER A 50 -5.59 17.02 12.44
N ASP A 51 -5.00 16.63 11.31
CA ASP A 51 -5.71 16.04 10.18
C ASP A 51 -6.04 14.57 10.46
N TRP A 52 -5.18 13.92 11.26
CA TRP A 52 -5.31 12.53 11.65
C TRP A 52 -5.09 12.33 13.14
N LEU A 53 -5.88 11.44 13.73
CA LEU A 53 -5.65 10.90 15.06
C LEU A 53 -5.27 9.42 14.98
N ILE A 54 -4.13 9.06 15.56
CA ILE A 54 -3.75 7.66 15.83
C ILE A 54 -3.93 7.45 17.32
N TRP A 55 -4.90 6.62 17.67
CA TRP A 55 -5.33 6.37 19.05
C TRP A 55 -4.96 4.95 19.47
N LEU A 56 -3.96 4.82 20.30
CA LEU A 56 -3.45 3.55 20.83
C LEU A 56 -3.78 3.47 22.32
N SER A 57 -5.00 3.11 22.62
CA SER A 57 -5.52 2.87 23.96
C SER A 57 -6.64 1.85 23.90
N ALA A 58 -6.89 1.16 25.01
CA ALA A 58 -8.05 0.27 25.14
C ALA A 58 -9.36 1.05 25.28
N ASP A 59 -9.29 2.33 25.64
CA ASP A 59 -10.44 3.19 25.83
C ASP A 59 -10.95 3.77 24.50
N ASP A 60 -12.28 3.95 24.41
CA ASP A 60 -12.89 4.57 23.24
C ASP A 60 -12.64 6.09 23.19
N THR A 61 -12.36 6.58 21.99
CA THR A 61 -12.26 8.01 21.73
C THR A 61 -13.52 8.56 21.06
N ARG A 62 -13.89 9.81 21.37
CA ARG A 62 -15.00 10.53 20.73
C ARG A 62 -14.57 11.37 19.53
N TYR A 63 -13.39 11.13 18.99
CA TYR A 63 -12.90 11.89 17.84
C TYR A 63 -13.64 11.51 16.55
N ASN A 64 -14.19 12.50 15.86
CA ASN A 64 -15.02 12.31 14.66
C ASN A 64 -14.25 12.53 13.33
N GLY A 65 -12.96 12.85 13.38
CA GLY A 65 -12.11 13.06 12.21
C GLY A 65 -11.56 11.75 11.63
N LYS A 66 -10.57 11.89 10.76
CA LYS A 66 -9.82 10.75 10.24
C LYS A 66 -9.02 10.10 11.38
N SER A 67 -9.23 8.83 11.64
CA SER A 67 -8.59 8.15 12.77
C SER A 67 -8.21 6.70 12.51
N LEU A 68 -7.07 6.29 13.09
CA LEU A 68 -6.67 4.91 13.27
C LEU A 68 -6.76 4.60 14.77
N ARG A 69 -7.60 3.63 15.15
CA ARG A 69 -7.83 3.27 16.55
C ARG A 69 -7.44 1.83 16.81
N PHE A 70 -6.84 1.57 17.97
CA PHE A 70 -6.65 0.19 18.41
C PHE A 70 -7.99 -0.42 18.82
N LYS A 71 -8.30 -1.59 18.25
CA LYS A 71 -9.41 -2.44 18.66
C LYS A 71 -9.07 -3.88 18.37
N LYS A 72 -8.82 -4.65 19.43
CA LYS A 72 -8.46 -6.06 19.28
C LYS A 72 -9.51 -6.82 18.47
N ASP A 73 -9.10 -7.40 17.35
CA ASP A 73 -9.93 -8.20 16.47
C ASP A 73 -9.18 -9.47 16.02
N VAL A 74 -9.92 -10.46 15.55
CA VAL A 74 -9.41 -11.74 15.03
C VAL A 74 -9.04 -11.62 13.54
N ALA A 75 -9.18 -10.44 12.94
CA ALA A 75 -8.84 -10.20 11.54
C ALA A 75 -7.39 -10.61 11.22
N SER A 76 -7.16 -11.08 10.01
CA SER A 76 -5.81 -11.42 9.51
C SER A 76 -4.96 -10.17 9.35
N ASP A 77 -5.57 -9.11 8.80
CA ASP A 77 -4.89 -7.87 8.48
C ASP A 77 -4.71 -6.99 9.72
N LEU A 78 -3.56 -6.32 9.79
CA LEU A 78 -3.19 -5.50 10.95
C LEU A 78 -3.96 -4.17 10.97
N ILE A 79 -4.17 -3.56 9.81
CA ILE A 79 -4.94 -2.33 9.65
C ILE A 79 -6.11 -2.61 8.72
N ILE A 80 -7.33 -2.40 9.21
CA ILE A 80 -8.57 -2.57 8.42
C ILE A 80 -9.36 -1.26 8.39
N GLN A 81 -10.04 -1.00 7.31
CA GLN A 81 -10.93 0.15 7.19
C GLN A 81 -12.33 -0.22 7.69
N GLU A 82 -12.80 0.44 8.77
CA GLU A 82 -14.14 0.25 9.33
C GLU A 82 -15.16 1.18 8.69
N GLY A 83 -14.74 2.37 8.26
CA GLY A 83 -15.61 3.38 7.67
C GLY A 83 -14.86 4.35 6.77
N LYS A 84 -15.55 5.40 6.29
CA LYS A 84 -14.96 6.36 5.35
C LYS A 84 -13.69 7.05 5.90
N ASN A 85 -13.71 7.35 7.21
CA ASN A 85 -12.63 8.11 7.88
C ASN A 85 -12.09 7.36 9.10
N GLN A 86 -12.38 6.07 9.24
CA GLN A 86 -12.04 5.30 10.42
C GLN A 86 -11.35 4.00 10.03
N TRP A 87 -10.21 3.74 10.67
CA TRP A 87 -9.43 2.53 10.53
C TRP A 87 -9.18 1.91 11.89
N LEU A 88 -9.00 0.61 11.91
CA LEU A 88 -8.71 -0.16 13.12
C LEU A 88 -7.35 -0.81 13.01
N LEU A 89 -6.57 -0.68 14.07
CA LEU A 89 -5.40 -1.51 14.34
C LEU A 89 -5.88 -2.73 15.13
N THR A 90 -5.85 -3.90 14.52
CA THR A 90 -6.49 -5.12 15.04
C THR A 90 -5.66 -5.87 16.09
N LYS A 91 -4.37 -5.63 16.11
CA LYS A 91 -3.40 -6.31 16.98
C LYS A 91 -2.42 -5.31 17.58
N ARG A 92 -1.83 -5.67 18.72
CA ARG A 92 -0.70 -4.93 19.30
C ARG A 92 0.48 -4.95 18.34
N LEU A 93 1.20 -3.84 18.28
CA LEU A 93 2.38 -3.73 17.42
C LEU A 93 3.61 -4.34 18.11
N HIS A 94 4.37 -5.07 17.33
CA HIS A 94 5.72 -5.50 17.67
C HIS A 94 6.57 -5.52 16.38
N GLU A 95 7.88 -5.51 16.51
CA GLU A 95 8.79 -5.41 15.37
C GLU A 95 8.50 -6.44 14.28
N GLY A 96 8.24 -7.71 14.67
CA GLY A 96 7.93 -8.79 13.74
C GLY A 96 6.71 -8.49 12.87
N ASN A 97 5.53 -8.21 13.48
CA ASN A 97 4.33 -7.97 12.69
C ASN A 97 4.36 -6.62 11.95
N ALA A 98 5.06 -5.62 12.47
CA ALA A 98 5.22 -4.34 11.80
C ALA A 98 6.00 -4.47 10.48
N VAL A 99 7.02 -5.33 10.46
CA VAL A 99 7.81 -5.62 9.25
C VAL A 99 7.06 -6.57 8.32
N GLU A 100 6.57 -7.70 8.82
CA GLU A 100 5.88 -8.72 8.01
C GLU A 100 4.65 -8.17 7.29
N GLN A 101 3.89 -7.30 7.95
CA GLN A 101 2.68 -6.71 7.38
C GLN A 101 2.92 -5.33 6.75
N HIS A 102 4.17 -4.92 6.61
CA HIS A 102 4.53 -3.67 5.94
C HIS A 102 3.73 -2.46 6.46
N VAL A 103 3.70 -2.26 7.78
CA VAL A 103 2.90 -1.21 8.44
C VAL A 103 3.11 0.16 7.82
N SER A 104 4.35 0.53 7.49
CA SER A 104 4.64 1.81 6.83
C SER A 104 3.89 1.94 5.49
N VAL A 105 3.85 0.89 4.67
CA VAL A 105 3.14 0.90 3.38
C VAL A 105 1.62 1.01 3.58
N GLN A 106 1.07 0.31 4.59
CA GLN A 106 -0.35 0.42 4.92
C GLN A 106 -0.69 1.83 5.40
N LEU A 107 0.15 2.44 6.26
CA LEU A 107 0.00 3.83 6.70
C LEU A 107 0.09 4.81 5.53
N MET A 108 1.03 4.63 4.60
CA MET A 108 1.13 5.45 3.39
C MET A 108 -0.18 5.41 2.59
N SER A 109 -0.69 4.22 2.34
CA SER A 109 -1.96 4.03 1.62
C SER A 109 -3.14 4.66 2.36
N MET A 110 -3.20 4.55 3.70
CA MET A 110 -4.26 5.12 4.52
C MET A 110 -4.20 6.66 4.52
N LEU A 111 -3.03 7.23 4.74
CA LEU A 111 -2.84 8.67 4.90
C LEU A 111 -3.02 9.43 3.58
N PHE A 112 -2.54 8.87 2.47
CA PHE A 112 -2.41 9.54 1.17
C PHE A 112 -3.22 8.88 0.04
N ASN A 113 -4.24 8.06 0.37
CA ASN A 113 -5.04 7.33 -0.63
C ASN A 113 -5.68 8.25 -1.69
N GLU A 114 -6.17 9.41 -1.29
CA GLU A 114 -6.80 10.38 -2.19
C GLU A 114 -5.77 10.97 -3.17
N GLU A 115 -4.60 11.36 -2.68
CA GLU A 115 -3.50 11.94 -3.45
C GLU A 115 -2.92 10.93 -4.42
N ILE A 116 -2.71 9.70 -3.97
CA ILE A 116 -2.22 8.59 -4.81
C ILE A 116 -3.22 8.30 -5.92
N ARG A 117 -4.52 8.22 -5.61
CA ARG A 117 -5.57 8.00 -6.60
C ARG A 117 -5.68 9.14 -7.61
N GLN A 118 -5.52 10.38 -7.17
CA GLN A 118 -5.51 11.55 -8.07
C GLN A 118 -4.29 11.52 -8.98
N GLY A 119 -3.10 11.20 -8.45
CA GLY A 119 -1.89 11.02 -9.24
C GLY A 119 -2.02 9.96 -10.32
N LEU A 120 -2.57 8.80 -9.98
CA LEU A 120 -2.84 7.71 -10.92
C LEU A 120 -3.86 8.12 -11.99
N ARG A 121 -4.94 8.83 -11.62
CA ARG A 121 -5.94 9.33 -12.59
C ARG A 121 -5.36 10.37 -13.56
N ILE A 122 -4.41 11.19 -13.12
CA ILE A 122 -3.74 12.16 -13.98
C ILE A 122 -2.80 11.45 -14.97
N GLN A 123 -2.09 10.42 -14.53
CA GLN A 123 -1.27 9.58 -15.41
C GLN A 123 -2.11 8.82 -16.43
N ASP A 124 -3.23 8.24 -16.01
CA ASP A 124 -4.12 7.47 -16.88
C ASP A 124 -4.73 8.34 -17.99
N LYS A 125 -5.01 9.60 -17.70
CA LYS A 125 -5.48 10.56 -18.73
C LYS A 125 -4.39 10.97 -19.74
N ARG A 126 -3.12 10.72 -19.46
CA ARG A 126 -2.01 11.06 -20.36
C ARG A 126 -1.62 9.93 -21.30
N THR A 127 -2.07 8.70 -21.07
CA THR A 127 -1.52 7.53 -21.72
C THR A 127 -2.36 6.97 -22.86
N ILE A 128 -3.65 7.30 -22.98
CA ILE A 128 -4.47 6.78 -24.09
C ILE A 128 -5.48 7.84 -24.50
N SER A 129 -5.26 8.48 -25.67
CA SER A 129 -6.36 9.11 -26.37
C SER A 129 -7.28 7.99 -26.87
N ASP A 130 -8.59 8.10 -26.65
CA ASP A 130 -9.59 7.10 -27.11
C ASP A 130 -9.49 6.78 -28.61
N GLU A 131 -8.90 7.64 -29.41
CA GLU A 131 -8.61 7.45 -30.85
C GLU A 131 -7.59 6.34 -31.13
N LEU A 132 -6.64 6.05 -30.19
CA LEU A 132 -5.61 5.01 -30.38
C LEU A 132 -6.10 3.60 -30.02
N VAL A 133 -7.16 3.49 -29.21
CA VAL A 133 -7.72 2.18 -28.81
C VAL A 133 -8.51 1.53 -29.94
N TRP A 134 -8.99 2.32 -30.89
CA TRP A 134 -9.83 1.84 -32.02
C TRP A 134 -9.10 1.76 -33.35
N SER A 135 -7.78 2.04 -33.41
CA SER A 135 -7.04 1.80 -34.64
C SER A 135 -6.92 0.29 -34.86
N THR A 136 -7.41 -0.13 -36.03
CA THR A 136 -7.43 -1.53 -36.50
C THR A 136 -6.02 -2.15 -36.56
N ASP A 137 -4.97 -1.33 -36.50
CA ASP A 137 -3.58 -1.73 -36.56
C ASP A 137 -3.08 -2.41 -35.25
N ALA A 138 -3.68 -2.09 -34.09
CA ALA A 138 -3.31 -2.76 -32.84
C ALA A 138 -3.67 -4.25 -32.85
N ARG A 139 -4.72 -4.65 -33.58
CA ARG A 139 -5.09 -6.07 -33.72
C ARG A 139 -4.13 -6.83 -34.64
N ALA A 140 -3.64 -6.20 -35.69
CA ALA A 140 -2.67 -6.80 -36.60
C ALA A 140 -1.35 -7.11 -35.89
N THR A 141 -0.85 -6.17 -35.08
CA THR A 141 0.42 -6.33 -34.32
C THR A 141 0.37 -7.46 -33.27
N ILE A 142 -0.77 -7.64 -32.61
CA ILE A 142 -0.93 -8.72 -31.60
C ILE A 142 -1.01 -10.10 -32.28
N THR A 143 -1.61 -10.16 -33.47
CA THR A 143 -1.71 -11.41 -34.24
C THR A 143 -0.35 -11.82 -34.81
N ASP A 144 0.47 -10.87 -35.26
CA ASP A 144 1.83 -11.12 -35.77
C ASP A 144 2.78 -11.59 -34.70
N ILE A 145 2.71 -11.01 -33.46
CA ILE A 145 3.53 -11.45 -32.34
C ILE A 145 3.17 -12.88 -31.91
N ARG A 146 1.89 -13.26 -31.94
CA ARG A 146 1.47 -14.63 -31.62
C ARG A 146 1.93 -15.63 -32.68
N GLN A 147 1.89 -15.27 -33.96
CA GLN A 147 2.36 -16.16 -35.05
C GLN A 147 3.88 -16.31 -35.01
N ALA A 148 4.64 -15.26 -34.70
CA ALA A 148 6.09 -15.32 -34.55
C ALA A 148 6.50 -16.22 -33.37
N GLY A 149 5.79 -16.16 -32.24
CA GLY A 149 6.02 -17.04 -31.09
C GLY A 149 5.80 -18.53 -31.42
N GLN A 150 4.71 -18.85 -32.13
CA GLN A 150 4.42 -20.23 -32.52
C GLN A 150 5.41 -20.81 -33.55
N ALA A 151 5.98 -19.96 -34.40
CA ALA A 151 7.03 -20.38 -35.35
C ALA A 151 8.34 -20.67 -34.61
N ALA A 152 8.72 -19.85 -33.64
CA ALA A 152 9.92 -20.03 -32.82
C ALA A 152 9.85 -21.33 -31.99
N ASP A 153 8.71 -21.64 -31.40
CA ASP A 153 8.52 -22.87 -30.63
C ASP A 153 8.67 -24.13 -31.50
N LYS A 154 8.15 -24.12 -32.72
CA LYS A 154 8.31 -25.24 -33.67
C LYS A 154 9.77 -25.46 -34.08
N ILE A 155 10.51 -24.38 -34.32
CA ILE A 155 11.94 -24.46 -34.68
C ILE A 155 12.74 -24.99 -33.50
N LEU A 156 12.44 -24.56 -32.26
CA LEU A 156 13.11 -25.02 -31.06
C LEU A 156 12.87 -26.53 -30.84
N ILE A 157 11.65 -27.02 -31.00
CA ILE A 157 11.32 -28.45 -30.87
C ILE A 157 12.07 -29.26 -31.94
N LEU A 158 12.15 -28.82 -33.17
CA LEU A 158 12.84 -29.48 -34.25
C LEU A 158 14.34 -29.61 -33.98
N LEU A 159 14.95 -28.54 -33.45
CA LEU A 159 16.36 -28.50 -33.06
C LEU A 159 16.67 -29.44 -31.92
N ILE A 160 15.81 -29.54 -30.91
CA ILE A 160 15.93 -30.52 -29.82
C ILE A 160 15.87 -31.96 -30.32
N VAL A 161 14.90 -32.27 -31.19
CA VAL A 161 14.79 -33.61 -31.78
C VAL A 161 16.03 -33.97 -32.60
N LEU A 162 16.60 -33.06 -33.34
CA LEU A 162 17.80 -33.26 -34.15
C LEU A 162 19.05 -33.53 -33.31
N VAL A 163 19.20 -32.82 -32.19
CA VAL A 163 20.30 -33.06 -31.22
C VAL A 163 20.18 -34.46 -30.61
N PHE A 164 18.98 -34.84 -30.14
CA PHE A 164 18.76 -36.16 -29.55
C PHE A 164 18.94 -37.34 -30.55
N THR A 165 18.59 -37.12 -31.83
CA THR A 165 18.87 -38.14 -32.87
C THR A 165 20.33 -38.24 -33.20
N ALA A 166 21.07 -37.14 -33.23
CA ALA A 166 22.53 -37.15 -33.47
C ALA A 166 23.28 -37.88 -32.33
N GLU A 167 22.92 -37.65 -31.07
CA GLU A 167 23.53 -38.35 -29.92
C GLU A 167 23.30 -39.89 -29.93
N ARG A 168 22.26 -40.35 -30.61
CA ARG A 168 21.94 -41.77 -30.63
C ARG A 168 22.60 -42.56 -31.78
N ILE A 169 23.25 -41.87 -32.73
CA ILE A 169 23.89 -42.44 -33.91
C ILE A 169 25.44 -42.52 -33.70
N ILE A 170 25.96 -41.83 -32.69
CA ILE A 170 27.36 -41.92 -32.26
C ILE A 170 27.51 -42.92 -31.14
#